data_9ad0a600407bdad4d9dfa9ef3e1252ec
#
_entry.id   9ad0a600407bdad4d9dfa9ef3e1252ec
#
_cell.length_a   1.000
_cell.length_b   1.000
_cell.length_c   1.000
_cell.angle_alpha   90.00
_cell.angle_beta   90.00
_cell.angle_gamma   90.00
#
_symmetry.space_group_name_H-M   'P 1'
#
loop_
_entity.id
_entity.type
_entity.pdbx_description
1 polymer ?
#
loop_
_entity_poly.entity_id
_entity_poly.type
_entity_poly.pdbx_seq_one_letter_code
_entity_poly.pdbx_strand_id
1 'polypeptide(L)'
;MSDKNNNEDPQPPSGIIEKVKKYFRNPFFIKTQSVSEVTDFLRDAVDQNVIDKEAESIASKAIKLGDITVKEIMIPKVDMVTIQIDENTTDVITKIIESGHSRYPVLGSERDEVVGILLAKDILPKLFKGITDFQLTDMLRDPNVVPES
;
A
#
# COMPACT_ATOMS: atom_id res chain seq x y z
N MET A 1 13.38 -53.48 33.47
CA MET A 1 13.52 -52.12 34.04
C MET A 1 13.02 -51.16 32.96
N SER A 2 11.77 -50.76 33.11
CA SER A 2 11.06 -49.96 32.12
C SER A 2 10.92 -48.56 32.68
N ASP A 3 11.62 -47.59 32.05
CA ASP A 3 11.38 -46.16 32.32
C ASP A 3 10.33 -45.64 31.34
N LYS A 4 9.17 -45.32 31.89
CA LYS A 4 8.11 -44.58 31.22
C LYS A 4 8.43 -43.11 31.42
N ASN A 5 8.91 -42.42 30.36
CA ASN A 5 8.91 -40.97 30.30
C ASN A 5 7.47 -40.45 30.03
N ASN A 6 6.84 -39.96 31.09
CA ASN A 6 5.64 -39.13 30.96
C ASN A 6 6.07 -37.71 30.54
N ASN A 7 5.95 -37.39 29.27
CA ASN A 7 5.87 -36.02 28.82
C ASN A 7 4.42 -35.55 28.97
N GLU A 8 4.11 -34.93 30.09
CA GLU A 8 2.88 -34.14 30.24
C GLU A 8 3.15 -32.75 29.71
N ASP A 9 2.50 -32.40 28.56
CA ASP A 9 2.45 -31.04 28.08
C ASP A 9 1.85 -30.10 29.15
N PRO A 10 2.39 -28.92 29.38
CA PRO A 10 1.89 -27.97 30.38
C PRO A 10 0.47 -27.53 30.02
N GLN A 11 -0.50 -27.99 30.77
CA GLN A 11 -1.89 -27.56 30.64
C GLN A 11 -2.00 -26.07 30.98
N PRO A 12 -2.65 -25.23 30.14
CA PRO A 12 -2.83 -23.83 30.44
C PRO A 12 -3.69 -23.65 31.70
N PRO A 13 -3.43 -22.63 32.53
CA PRO A 13 -4.14 -22.41 33.78
C PRO A 13 -5.64 -22.27 33.52
N SER A 14 -6.44 -23.07 34.24
CA SER A 14 -7.90 -23.24 34.08
C SER A 14 -8.69 -21.90 34.05
N GLY A 15 -8.18 -20.85 34.68
CA GLY A 15 -8.80 -19.52 34.71
C GLY A 15 -8.79 -18.77 33.38
N ILE A 16 -7.85 -19.10 32.48
CA ILE A 16 -7.77 -18.45 31.16
C ILE A 16 -8.81 -19.07 30.21
N ILE A 17 -8.98 -20.39 30.28
CA ILE A 17 -9.95 -21.11 29.45
C ILE A 17 -11.40 -20.71 29.82
N GLU A 18 -11.70 -20.48 31.10
CA GLU A 18 -13.02 -19.99 31.51
C GLU A 18 -13.28 -18.54 31.08
N LYS A 19 -12.28 -17.67 31.15
CA LYS A 19 -12.41 -16.29 30.66
C LYS A 19 -12.60 -16.26 29.12
N VAL A 20 -11.86 -17.06 28.38
CA VAL A 20 -12.01 -17.18 26.91
C VAL A 20 -13.38 -17.77 26.57
N LYS A 21 -13.85 -18.84 27.26
CA LYS A 21 -15.21 -19.40 27.07
C LYS A 21 -16.32 -18.40 27.39
N LYS A 22 -16.12 -17.52 28.39
CA LYS A 22 -17.11 -16.47 28.73
C LYS A 22 -17.19 -15.41 27.61
N TYR A 23 -16.11 -15.09 26.96
CA TYR A 23 -16.07 -14.18 25.78
C TYR A 23 -16.75 -14.84 24.57
N PHE A 24 -16.46 -16.12 24.29
CA PHE A 24 -17.07 -16.84 23.16
C PHE A 24 -18.54 -17.23 23.37
N ARG A 25 -19.06 -17.14 24.62
CA ARG A 25 -20.45 -17.46 24.96
C ARG A 25 -21.40 -16.25 24.89
N ASN A 26 -20.89 -15.09 24.52
CA ASN A 26 -21.71 -13.92 24.28
C ASN A 26 -22.29 -14.02 22.85
N PRO A 27 -23.63 -14.19 22.67
CA PRO A 27 -24.26 -14.34 21.35
C PRO A 27 -24.10 -13.07 20.47
N PHE A 28 -23.52 -12.02 21.02
CA PHE A 28 -23.20 -10.78 20.31
C PHE A 28 -21.98 -10.89 19.37
N PHE A 29 -21.20 -11.99 19.45
CA PHE A 29 -20.00 -12.18 18.62
C PHE A 29 -20.29 -12.73 17.22
N ILE A 30 -21.56 -12.96 16.87
CA ILE A 30 -21.91 -13.62 15.60
C ILE A 30 -22.94 -12.78 14.87
N LYS A 31 -22.54 -11.65 14.35
CA LYS A 31 -23.08 -11.00 13.14
C LYS A 31 -22.59 -9.56 12.98
N THR A 32 -21.31 -9.34 12.94
CA THR A 32 -20.81 -8.09 12.30
C THR A 32 -21.16 -8.20 10.83
N GLN A 33 -22.22 -7.54 10.41
CA GLN A 33 -22.69 -7.53 9.02
C GLN A 33 -22.21 -6.28 8.25
N SER A 34 -21.51 -5.38 8.95
CA SER A 34 -21.03 -4.13 8.32
C SER A 34 -19.68 -3.68 8.87
N VAL A 35 -18.94 -2.98 8.04
CA VAL A 35 -17.67 -2.33 8.41
C VAL A 35 -17.86 -1.34 9.57
N SER A 36 -19.03 -0.69 9.66
CA SER A 36 -19.37 0.23 10.76
C SER A 36 -19.38 -0.45 12.11
N GLU A 37 -19.95 -1.65 12.22
CA GLU A 37 -19.99 -2.40 13.48
C GLU A 37 -18.59 -2.81 13.96
N VAL A 38 -17.69 -3.15 13.02
CA VAL A 38 -16.29 -3.45 13.35
C VAL A 38 -15.57 -2.20 13.90
N THR A 39 -15.81 -1.05 13.29
CA THR A 39 -15.22 0.21 13.77
C THR A 39 -15.78 0.63 15.12
N ASP A 40 -17.05 0.41 15.39
CA ASP A 40 -17.66 0.69 16.71
C ASP A 40 -17.08 -0.23 17.79
N PHE A 41 -16.87 -1.52 17.46
CA PHE A 41 -16.20 -2.45 18.36
C PHE A 41 -14.77 -2.03 18.72
N LEU A 42 -14.03 -1.49 17.74
CA LEU A 42 -12.67 -0.98 17.99
C LEU A 42 -12.69 0.25 18.92
N ARG A 43 -13.68 1.13 18.79
CA ARG A 43 -13.86 2.29 19.70
C ARG A 43 -14.18 1.82 21.12
N ASP A 44 -15.09 0.86 21.27
CA ASP A 44 -15.42 0.29 22.56
C ASP A 44 -14.19 -0.35 23.24
N ALA A 45 -13.31 -0.98 22.46
CA ALA A 45 -12.06 -1.56 22.96
C ALA A 45 -11.07 -0.48 23.45
N VAL A 46 -11.07 0.72 22.85
CA VAL A 46 -10.30 1.88 23.37
C VAL A 46 -10.89 2.36 24.69
N ASP A 47 -12.21 2.51 24.78
CA ASP A 47 -12.89 2.99 25.98
C ASP A 47 -12.68 2.04 27.17
N GLN A 48 -12.53 0.74 26.89
CA GLN A 48 -12.21 -0.28 27.87
C GLN A 48 -10.71 -0.44 28.15
N ASN A 49 -9.84 0.40 27.55
CA ASN A 49 -8.38 0.33 27.66
C ASN A 49 -7.79 -1.04 27.23
N VAL A 50 -8.42 -1.74 26.28
CA VAL A 50 -7.92 -2.99 25.69
C VAL A 50 -6.89 -2.68 24.59
N ILE A 51 -7.12 -1.62 23.82
CA ILE A 51 -6.22 -1.09 22.81
C ILE A 51 -6.08 0.42 23.00
N ASP A 52 -5.02 1.02 22.47
CA ASP A 52 -4.86 2.47 22.43
C ASP A 52 -5.54 3.09 21.20
N LYS A 53 -5.67 4.42 21.21
CA LYS A 53 -6.27 5.19 20.10
C LYS A 53 -5.50 5.07 18.79
N GLU A 54 -4.18 4.88 18.88
CA GLU A 54 -3.33 4.76 17.71
C GLU A 54 -3.58 3.42 16.99
N ALA A 55 -3.65 2.33 17.75
CA ALA A 55 -4.00 1.00 17.23
C ALA A 55 -5.41 0.98 16.62
N GLU A 56 -6.40 1.60 17.27
CA GLU A 56 -7.76 1.76 16.72
C GLU A 56 -7.72 2.50 15.38
N SER A 57 -7.03 3.65 15.32
CA SER A 57 -6.92 4.46 14.10
C SER A 57 -6.31 3.68 12.94
N ILE A 58 -5.22 2.93 13.20
CA ILE A 58 -4.56 2.09 12.20
C ILE A 58 -5.51 0.99 11.70
N ALA A 59 -6.16 0.27 12.63
CA ALA A 59 -7.07 -0.81 12.29
C ALA A 59 -8.29 -0.31 11.49
N SER A 60 -8.89 0.80 11.90
CA SER A 60 -10.02 1.42 11.21
C SER A 60 -9.66 1.88 9.79
N LYS A 61 -8.46 2.44 9.59
CA LYS A 61 -7.97 2.81 8.25
C LYS A 61 -7.71 1.59 7.38
N ALA A 62 -7.11 0.53 7.95
CA ALA A 62 -6.85 -0.72 7.23
C ALA A 62 -8.13 -1.40 6.75
N ILE A 63 -9.18 -1.40 7.57
CA ILE A 63 -10.49 -1.97 7.20
C ILE A 63 -11.10 -1.19 6.03
N LYS A 64 -11.05 0.14 6.08
CA LYS A 64 -11.58 1.02 5.02
C LYS A 64 -10.79 0.93 3.71
N LEU A 65 -9.53 0.51 3.75
CA LEU A 65 -8.68 0.41 2.57
C LEU A 65 -9.28 -0.53 1.49
N GLY A 66 -10.00 -1.58 1.92
CA GLY A 66 -10.65 -2.51 0.99
C GLY A 66 -11.76 -1.90 0.13
N ASP A 67 -12.34 -0.79 0.56
CA ASP A 67 -13.43 -0.11 -0.13
C ASP A 67 -12.95 1.07 -1.01
N ILE A 68 -11.67 1.45 -0.89
CA ILE A 68 -11.10 2.58 -1.66
C ILE A 68 -10.85 2.15 -3.10
N THR A 69 -11.40 2.91 -4.04
CA THR A 69 -11.15 2.74 -5.47
C THR A 69 -9.90 3.48 -5.92
N VAL A 70 -9.30 3.04 -7.03
CA VAL A 70 -8.15 3.74 -7.64
C VAL A 70 -8.52 5.18 -7.99
N LYS A 71 -9.74 5.41 -8.46
CA LYS A 71 -10.27 6.73 -8.79
C LYS A 71 -10.21 7.73 -7.63
N GLU A 72 -10.42 7.27 -6.40
CA GLU A 72 -10.39 8.13 -5.21
C GLU A 72 -8.99 8.58 -4.80
N ILE A 73 -7.96 7.82 -5.19
CA ILE A 73 -6.57 8.08 -4.78
C ILE A 73 -5.64 8.43 -5.93
N MET A 74 -6.07 8.25 -7.20
CA MET A 74 -5.25 8.56 -8.36
C MET A 74 -5.03 10.07 -8.51
N ILE A 75 -3.90 10.43 -9.10
CA ILE A 75 -3.65 11.78 -9.57
C ILE A 75 -4.33 11.92 -10.94
N PRO A 76 -5.26 12.87 -11.12
CA PRO A 76 -5.87 13.12 -12.43
C PRO A 76 -4.81 13.43 -13.48
N LYS A 77 -5.04 13.02 -14.73
CA LYS A 77 -4.09 13.22 -15.83
C LYS A 77 -3.67 14.68 -16.00
N VAL A 78 -4.58 15.61 -15.79
CA VAL A 78 -4.33 17.05 -15.94
C VAL A 78 -3.32 17.60 -14.91
N ASP A 79 -3.17 16.90 -13.79
CA ASP A 79 -2.27 17.26 -12.69
C ASP A 79 -0.97 16.45 -12.73
N MET A 80 -0.84 15.52 -13.68
CA MET A 80 0.35 14.67 -13.78
C MET A 80 1.46 15.37 -14.55
N VAL A 81 2.68 15.28 -14.03
CA VAL A 81 3.89 15.62 -14.78
C VAL A 81 4.28 14.44 -15.66
N THR A 82 4.18 14.61 -16.98
CA THR A 82 4.48 13.58 -17.97
C THR A 82 5.64 14.00 -18.86
N ILE A 83 6.27 13.04 -19.52
CA ILE A 83 7.36 13.23 -20.50
C ILE A 83 6.86 12.71 -21.84
N GLN A 84 7.19 13.40 -22.94
CA GLN A 84 6.92 12.88 -24.28
C GLN A 84 8.09 12.00 -24.72
N ILE A 85 7.80 10.92 -25.44
CA ILE A 85 8.84 9.96 -25.88
C ILE A 85 9.90 10.61 -26.79
N ASP A 86 9.51 11.64 -27.54
CA ASP A 86 10.34 12.42 -28.46
C ASP A 86 10.90 13.70 -27.82
N GLU A 87 10.65 13.93 -26.53
CA GLU A 87 11.17 15.11 -25.82
C GLU A 87 12.70 15.04 -25.72
N ASN A 88 13.36 16.16 -25.90
CA ASN A 88 14.82 16.18 -25.83
C ASN A 88 15.31 15.95 -24.38
N THR A 89 16.46 15.33 -24.26
CA THR A 89 17.03 14.92 -22.96
C THR A 89 17.22 16.08 -21.99
N THR A 90 17.59 17.26 -22.47
CA THR A 90 17.81 18.45 -21.63
C THR A 90 16.51 18.90 -20.98
N ASP A 91 15.42 18.94 -21.76
CA ASP A 91 14.10 19.34 -21.25
C ASP A 91 13.57 18.30 -20.26
N VAL A 92 13.77 16.99 -20.53
CA VAL A 92 13.45 15.91 -19.62
C VAL A 92 14.16 16.07 -18.27
N ILE A 93 15.49 16.34 -18.31
CA ILE A 93 16.29 16.53 -17.08
C ILE A 93 15.79 17.77 -16.32
N THR A 94 15.55 18.87 -17.02
CA THR A 94 15.04 20.10 -16.42
C THR A 94 13.69 19.87 -15.74
N LYS A 95 12.76 19.21 -16.42
CA LYS A 95 11.45 18.86 -15.89
C LYS A 95 11.55 17.98 -14.63
N ILE A 96 12.47 17.01 -14.60
CA ILE A 96 12.73 16.16 -13.44
C ILE A 96 13.25 16.95 -12.25
N ILE A 97 14.20 17.88 -12.50
CA ILE A 97 14.79 18.72 -11.44
C ILE A 97 13.73 19.65 -10.85
N GLU A 98 12.93 20.30 -11.68
CA GLU A 98 11.93 21.28 -11.26
C GLU A 98 10.76 20.63 -10.52
N SER A 99 10.26 19.48 -10.99
CA SER A 99 9.11 18.81 -10.40
C SER A 99 9.46 17.95 -9.20
N GLY A 100 10.69 17.43 -9.10
CA GLY A 100 11.18 16.65 -7.97
C GLY A 100 10.52 15.26 -7.79
N HIS A 101 9.80 14.77 -8.81
CA HIS A 101 9.17 13.46 -8.73
C HIS A 101 10.17 12.32 -8.98
N SER A 102 9.83 11.12 -8.51
CA SER A 102 10.67 9.92 -8.70
C SER A 102 10.31 9.11 -9.93
N ARG A 103 9.07 9.22 -10.43
CA ARG A 103 8.52 8.44 -11.53
C ARG A 103 7.71 9.31 -12.45
N TYR A 104 7.93 9.15 -13.74
CA TYR A 104 7.28 9.93 -14.78
C TYR A 104 6.65 9.02 -15.81
N PRO A 105 5.34 9.10 -16.02
CA PRO A 105 4.72 8.46 -17.18
C PRO A 105 5.29 9.06 -18.47
N VAL A 106 5.69 8.20 -19.39
CA VAL A 106 6.16 8.60 -20.71
C VAL A 106 5.05 8.33 -21.71
N LEU A 107 4.64 9.37 -22.42
CA LEU A 107 3.58 9.32 -23.40
C LEU A 107 4.17 9.08 -24.79
N GLY A 108 3.51 8.24 -25.57
CA GLY A 108 3.81 8.01 -26.98
C GLY A 108 3.32 9.11 -27.89
N SER A 109 3.44 8.88 -29.18
CA SER A 109 2.96 9.81 -30.22
C SER A 109 1.44 9.80 -30.38
N GLU A 110 0.78 8.73 -29.97
CA GLU A 110 -0.67 8.65 -29.96
C GLU A 110 -1.24 9.33 -28.72
N ARG A 111 -2.43 9.88 -28.87
CA ARG A 111 -3.09 10.59 -27.77
C ARG A 111 -3.39 9.64 -26.62
N ASP A 112 -2.87 9.98 -25.44
CA ASP A 112 -3.12 9.26 -24.18
C ASP A 112 -2.41 7.89 -24.04
N GLU A 113 -1.54 7.52 -24.98
CA GLU A 113 -0.76 6.30 -24.91
C GLU A 113 0.38 6.45 -23.89
N VAL A 114 0.39 5.62 -22.84
CA VAL A 114 1.52 5.52 -21.92
C VAL A 114 2.43 4.40 -22.39
N VAL A 115 3.57 4.74 -22.94
CA VAL A 115 4.55 3.78 -23.48
C VAL A 115 5.49 3.21 -22.41
N GLY A 116 5.55 3.83 -21.24
CA GLY A 116 6.36 3.34 -20.14
C GLY A 116 6.45 4.32 -18.97
N ILE A 117 7.19 3.90 -17.94
CA ILE A 117 7.49 4.72 -16.76
C ILE A 117 8.99 4.96 -16.69
N LEU A 118 9.41 6.21 -16.72
CA LEU A 118 10.79 6.63 -16.48
C LEU A 118 11.01 6.84 -14.98
N LEU A 119 12.05 6.25 -14.43
CA LEU A 119 12.51 6.53 -13.07
C LEU A 119 13.63 7.57 -13.11
N ALA A 120 13.46 8.68 -12.37
CA ALA A 120 14.47 9.74 -12.29
C ALA A 120 15.88 9.23 -11.93
N LYS A 121 15.95 8.24 -11.02
CA LYS A 121 17.23 7.64 -10.61
C LYS A 121 17.97 6.92 -11.74
N ASP A 122 17.26 6.40 -12.74
CA ASP A 122 17.88 5.62 -13.82
C ASP A 122 18.66 6.53 -14.81
N ILE A 123 18.39 7.86 -14.77
CA ILE A 123 19.16 8.86 -15.53
C ILE A 123 20.50 9.16 -14.86
N LEU A 124 20.61 9.07 -13.54
CA LEU A 124 21.81 9.48 -12.79
C LEU A 124 23.11 8.83 -13.29
N PRO A 125 23.17 7.52 -13.60
CA PRO A 125 24.39 6.91 -14.13
C PRO A 125 24.82 7.48 -15.49
N LYS A 126 23.88 7.95 -16.32
CA LYS A 126 24.16 8.58 -17.61
C LYS A 126 24.79 9.96 -17.38
N LEU A 127 24.17 10.77 -16.53
CA LEU A 127 24.67 12.10 -16.18
C LEU A 127 26.05 12.04 -15.52
N PHE A 128 26.27 11.09 -14.60
CA PHE A 128 27.56 10.91 -13.97
C PHE A 128 28.69 10.59 -14.95
N LYS A 129 28.37 9.87 -16.03
CA LYS A 129 29.30 9.57 -17.13
C LYS A 129 29.43 10.71 -18.17
N GLY A 130 28.76 11.83 -17.97
CA GLY A 130 28.72 12.95 -18.89
C GLY A 130 27.92 12.66 -20.16
N ILE A 131 27.06 11.63 -20.15
CA ILE A 131 26.22 11.29 -21.32
C ILE A 131 24.94 12.13 -21.20
N THR A 132 24.80 13.12 -22.05
CA THR A 132 23.64 14.02 -22.07
C THR A 132 22.68 13.73 -23.23
N ASP A 133 23.06 12.85 -24.14
CA ASP A 133 22.22 12.39 -25.25
C ASP A 133 21.99 10.88 -25.09
N PHE A 134 20.75 10.46 -24.80
CA PHE A 134 20.35 9.07 -24.63
C PHE A 134 18.90 8.88 -25.07
N GLN A 135 18.59 7.67 -25.51
CA GLN A 135 17.21 7.32 -25.86
C GLN A 135 16.42 6.98 -24.60
N LEU A 136 15.25 7.59 -24.43
CA LEU A 136 14.36 7.31 -23.29
C LEU A 136 13.89 5.87 -23.30
N THR A 137 13.65 5.32 -24.49
CA THR A 137 13.17 3.93 -24.70
C THR A 137 14.01 2.88 -23.99
N ASP A 138 15.33 3.10 -23.88
CA ASP A 138 16.25 2.15 -23.25
C ASP A 138 16.11 2.08 -21.72
N MET A 139 15.38 3.00 -21.13
CA MET A 139 15.24 3.13 -19.67
C MET A 139 13.79 3.03 -19.18
N LEU A 140 12.86 2.83 -20.10
CA LEU A 140 11.45 2.70 -19.72
C LEU A 140 11.18 1.37 -19.06
N ARG A 141 10.28 1.39 -18.11
CA ARG A 141 9.70 0.22 -17.47
C ARG A 141 8.26 0.07 -17.89
N ASP A 142 7.80 -1.17 -18.01
CA ASP A 142 6.41 -1.46 -18.36
C ASP A 142 5.45 -0.86 -17.33
N PRO A 143 4.41 -0.15 -17.75
CA PRO A 143 3.40 0.39 -16.86
C PRO A 143 2.46 -0.73 -16.40
N ASN A 144 2.15 -0.76 -15.10
CA ASN A 144 1.06 -1.58 -14.60
C ASN A 144 -0.25 -0.82 -14.79
N VAL A 145 -1.13 -1.36 -15.61
CA VAL A 145 -2.45 -0.78 -15.88
C VAL A 145 -3.48 -1.49 -15.01
N VAL A 146 -4.28 -0.70 -14.28
CA VAL A 146 -5.36 -1.19 -13.43
C VAL A 146 -6.63 -0.40 -13.72
N PRO A 147 -7.82 -0.99 -13.55
CA PRO A 147 -9.08 -0.25 -13.64
C PRO A 147 -9.15 0.85 -12.57
N GLU A 148 -9.83 1.95 -12.84
CA GLU A 148 -10.05 3.03 -11.87
C GLU A 148 -11.13 2.70 -10.83
N SER A 149 -11.98 1.69 -11.11
CA SER A 149 -13.11 1.22 -10.28
C SER A 149 -12.86 -0.19 -9.75
#